data_7f65ee0500e181a6008721c4cf46124e
#
_entry.id   7f65ee0500e181a6008721c4cf46124e
#
_cell.length_a   1.000
_cell.length_b   1.000
_cell.length_c   1.000
_cell.angle_alpha   90.00
_cell.angle_beta   90.00
_cell.angle_gamma   90.00
#
_symmetry.space_group_name_H-M   'P 1'
#
loop_
_entity.id
_entity.type
_entity.pdbx_description
1 polymer ?
#
loop_
_entity_poly.entity_id
_entity_poly.type
_entity_poly.pdbx_seq_one_letter_code
_entity_poly.pdbx_strand_id
1 'polypeptide(L)'
;TLFPYTTLFRSKKYAHRYADIILNSEYTIKNEIDDVLGRLTFENIELKFREINQEKINAGKKVQKGKQPAINSLLKELFIEKGWEAEKKVFNDSDNDLVIDFWKNKIGIDVAFNHRSFIGGDLLRLQAGAEIKNMINIGIYVCGTKNFLKHISNDHSSIVSFERVKWYLENFYSVLTVPILLVGFEE
;
A
#
# COMPACT_ATOMS: atom_id res chain seq x y z
N THR A 1 25.60 10.25 20.98
CA THR A 1 24.58 9.22 21.20
C THR A 1 24.40 8.49 19.89
N LEU A 2 24.95 7.28 19.81
CA LEU A 2 24.82 6.38 18.66
C LEU A 2 23.33 6.01 18.52
N PHE A 3 22.71 6.37 17.39
CA PHE A 3 21.42 5.83 17.02
C PHE A 3 21.61 4.35 16.69
N PRO A 4 20.95 3.44 17.38
CA PRO A 4 21.08 2.04 17.10
C PRO A 4 20.24 1.67 15.90
N TYR A 5 20.88 1.10 14.87
CA TYR A 5 20.36 0.26 13.83
C TYR A 5 19.10 0.76 13.09
N THR A 6 19.25 1.01 11.80
CA THR A 6 18.15 1.11 10.84
C THR A 6 17.34 -0.19 10.93
N THR A 7 16.31 -0.21 11.75
CA THR A 7 15.45 -1.37 11.89
C THR A 7 14.57 -1.44 10.66
N LEU A 8 14.90 -2.34 9.75
CA LEU A 8 14.04 -2.67 8.61
C LEU A 8 12.73 -3.24 9.14
N PHE A 9 11.60 -2.79 8.60
CA PHE A 9 10.32 -3.37 8.95
C PHE A 9 10.26 -4.83 8.52
N ARG A 10 9.71 -5.68 9.38
CA ARG A 10 9.25 -6.99 8.98
C ARG A 10 7.95 -6.82 8.19
N SER A 11 7.70 -7.71 7.26
CA SER A 11 6.43 -7.78 6.55
C SER A 11 5.70 -9.06 6.88
N LYS A 12 4.46 -8.92 7.35
CA LYS A 12 3.52 -10.03 7.45
C LYS A 12 2.83 -10.19 6.10
N LYS A 13 2.68 -11.43 5.61
CA LYS A 13 2.05 -11.69 4.31
C LYS A 13 0.88 -12.66 4.46
N TYR A 14 -0.15 -12.47 3.63
CA TYR A 14 -1.27 -13.40 3.46
C TYR A 14 -1.60 -13.49 1.97
N ALA A 15 -1.60 -14.70 1.43
CA ALA A 15 -1.89 -14.96 0.03
C ALA A 15 -3.34 -15.39 -0.15
N HIS A 16 -4.16 -14.54 -0.77
CA HIS A 16 -5.48 -14.87 -1.24
C HIS A 16 -5.36 -15.47 -2.64
N ARG A 17 -5.98 -16.64 -2.87
CA ARG A 17 -6.00 -17.35 -4.17
C ARG A 17 -4.59 -17.57 -4.76
N TYR A 18 -3.66 -18.06 -3.94
CA TYR A 18 -2.30 -18.41 -4.38
C TYR A 18 -1.51 -17.24 -4.99
N ALA A 19 -1.81 -16.01 -4.57
CA ALA A 19 -1.13 -14.82 -5.08
C ALA A 19 0.40 -14.85 -4.91
N ASP A 20 0.90 -15.49 -3.85
CA ASP A 20 2.31 -15.68 -3.60
C ASP A 20 2.98 -16.55 -4.67
N ILE A 21 2.30 -17.61 -5.14
CA ILE A 21 2.80 -18.48 -6.21
C ILE A 21 2.91 -17.70 -7.53
N ILE A 22 1.86 -16.92 -7.85
CA ILE A 22 1.83 -16.10 -9.06
C ILE A 22 2.96 -15.06 -9.01
N LEU A 23 3.11 -14.35 -7.89
CA LEU A 23 4.17 -13.35 -7.76
C LEU A 23 5.57 -13.96 -7.81
N ASN A 24 5.76 -15.17 -7.27
CA ASN A 24 7.05 -15.85 -7.33
C ASN A 24 7.45 -16.24 -8.76
N SER A 25 6.51 -16.41 -9.68
CA SER A 25 6.82 -16.64 -11.12
C SER A 25 7.32 -15.36 -11.81
N GLU A 26 7.01 -14.19 -11.25
CA GLU A 26 7.43 -12.87 -11.74
C GLU A 26 8.65 -12.34 -10.96
N TYR A 27 9.74 -13.11 -10.97
CA TYR A 27 10.91 -12.91 -10.10
C TYR A 27 11.45 -11.47 -10.11
N THR A 28 11.61 -10.85 -11.28
CA THR A 28 12.13 -9.49 -11.40
C THR A 28 11.23 -8.47 -10.72
N ILE A 29 9.92 -8.55 -10.96
CA ILE A 29 8.91 -7.65 -10.37
C ILE A 29 8.82 -7.87 -8.86
N LYS A 30 8.85 -9.13 -8.42
CA LYS A 30 8.88 -9.47 -6.99
C LYS A 30 10.05 -8.80 -6.28
N ASN A 31 11.26 -8.87 -6.86
CA ASN A 31 12.45 -8.24 -6.28
C ASN A 31 12.35 -6.72 -6.25
N GLU A 32 11.75 -6.08 -7.26
CA GLU A 32 11.49 -4.64 -7.23
C GLU A 32 10.55 -4.27 -6.07
N ILE A 33 9.49 -5.03 -5.87
CA ILE A 33 8.53 -4.81 -4.78
C ILE A 33 9.19 -5.02 -3.42
N ASP A 34 9.91 -6.13 -3.25
CA ASP A 34 10.61 -6.44 -2.00
C ASP A 34 11.69 -5.36 -1.69
N ASP A 35 12.39 -4.83 -2.70
CA ASP A 35 13.34 -3.70 -2.55
C ASP A 35 12.63 -2.42 -2.11
N VAL A 36 11.55 -2.03 -2.79
CA VAL A 36 10.78 -0.81 -2.44
C VAL A 36 10.24 -0.90 -1.02
N LEU A 37 9.58 -2.01 -0.66
CA LEU A 37 9.01 -2.18 0.66
C LEU A 37 10.10 -2.29 1.74
N GLY A 38 11.25 -2.89 1.43
CA GLY A 38 12.39 -3.01 2.33
C GLY A 38 13.10 -1.67 2.61
N ARG A 39 12.98 -0.69 1.73
CA ARG A 39 13.55 0.66 1.92
C ARG A 39 12.72 1.55 2.85
N LEU A 40 11.50 1.14 3.20
CA LEU A 40 10.67 1.87 4.15
C LEU A 40 11.16 1.59 5.58
N THR A 41 11.54 2.64 6.31
CA THR A 41 11.98 2.58 7.71
C THR A 41 11.31 3.67 8.53
N PHE A 42 11.27 3.54 9.87
CA PHE A 42 10.74 4.59 10.74
C PHE A 42 11.52 5.90 10.57
N GLU A 43 12.83 5.81 10.35
CA GLU A 43 13.70 6.96 10.13
C GLU A 43 13.31 7.72 8.85
N ASN A 44 13.18 7.00 7.72
CA ASN A 44 12.79 7.61 6.45
C ASN A 44 11.39 8.23 6.52
N ILE A 45 10.45 7.54 7.17
CA ILE A 45 9.09 8.05 7.40
C ILE A 45 9.12 9.34 8.23
N GLU A 46 9.93 9.37 9.29
CA GLU A 46 10.04 10.55 10.16
C GLU A 46 10.68 11.72 9.44
N LEU A 47 11.75 11.48 8.67
CA LEU A 47 12.39 12.52 7.86
C LEU A 47 11.40 13.11 6.85
N LYS A 48 10.71 12.26 6.09
CA LYS A 48 9.71 12.69 5.11
C LYS A 48 8.52 13.42 5.75
N PHE A 49 8.10 12.98 6.92
CA PHE A 49 7.04 13.63 7.68
C PHE A 49 7.42 15.06 8.11
N ARG A 50 8.66 15.25 8.57
CA ARG A 50 9.19 16.59 8.91
C ARG A 50 9.30 17.48 7.68
N GLU A 51 9.79 16.95 6.56
CA GLU A 51 9.87 17.66 5.27
C GLU A 51 8.48 18.19 4.85
N ILE A 52 7.49 17.31 4.76
CA ILE A 52 6.13 17.66 4.41
C ILE A 52 5.52 18.71 5.36
N ASN A 53 5.76 18.60 6.65
CA ASN A 53 5.26 19.56 7.61
C ASN A 53 5.97 20.92 7.51
N GLN A 54 7.28 20.93 7.23
CA GLN A 54 8.02 22.18 7.01
C GLN A 54 7.51 22.91 5.76
N GLU A 55 7.28 22.20 4.66
CA GLU A 55 6.68 22.76 3.45
C GLU A 55 5.32 23.38 3.72
N LYS A 56 4.46 22.69 4.53
CA LYS A 56 3.16 23.22 4.91
C LYS A 56 3.24 24.47 5.78
N ILE A 57 4.18 24.52 6.72
CA ILE A 57 4.44 25.69 7.55
C ILE A 57 4.86 26.87 6.66
N ASN A 58 5.82 26.66 5.74
CA ASN A 58 6.28 27.67 4.81
C ASN A 58 5.16 28.19 3.88
N ALA A 59 4.19 27.30 3.55
CA ALA A 59 3.03 27.66 2.74
C ALA A 59 1.83 28.20 3.55
N GLY A 60 1.96 28.39 4.87
CA GLY A 60 0.86 28.84 5.75
C GLY A 60 -0.29 27.83 5.89
N LYS A 61 -0.02 26.54 5.63
CA LYS A 61 -1.04 25.46 5.67
C LYS A 61 -0.97 24.69 7.01
N LYS A 62 -2.09 24.03 7.35
CA LYS A 62 -2.17 23.17 8.53
C LYS A 62 -1.23 21.97 8.40
N VAL A 63 -0.42 21.71 9.42
CA VAL A 63 0.48 20.56 9.49
C VAL A 63 -0.28 19.23 9.60
N GLN A 64 0.35 18.16 9.12
CA GLN A 64 -0.15 16.79 9.27
C GLN A 64 0.03 16.30 10.71
N LYS A 65 -0.97 15.57 11.22
CA LYS A 65 -0.91 14.94 12.54
C LYS A 65 -0.43 13.50 12.50
N GLY A 66 -0.75 12.78 11.43
CA GLY A 66 -0.34 11.39 11.20
C GLY A 66 0.71 11.28 10.12
N LYS A 67 1.46 10.18 10.12
CA LYS A 67 2.57 9.93 9.19
C LYS A 67 2.14 9.25 7.87
N GLN A 68 0.83 8.98 7.68
CA GLN A 68 0.31 8.33 6.48
C GLN A 68 0.70 9.04 5.18
N PRO A 69 0.63 10.40 5.09
CA PRO A 69 1.06 11.09 3.87
C PRO A 69 2.56 10.91 3.56
N ALA A 70 3.39 10.79 4.60
CA ALA A 70 4.82 10.54 4.42
C ALA A 70 5.09 9.14 3.84
N ILE A 71 4.38 8.12 4.34
CA ILE A 71 4.46 6.75 3.81
C ILE A 71 4.04 6.71 2.35
N ASN A 72 2.89 7.31 2.02
CA ASN A 72 2.38 7.34 0.65
C ASN A 72 3.34 8.07 -0.30
N SER A 73 3.93 9.20 0.13
CA SER A 73 4.92 9.94 -0.67
C SER A 73 6.17 9.11 -0.92
N LEU A 74 6.74 8.49 0.11
CA LEU A 74 7.93 7.65 -0.02
C LEU A 74 7.69 6.46 -0.96
N LEU A 75 6.59 5.75 -0.80
CA LEU A 75 6.26 4.62 -1.67
C LEU A 75 6.03 5.08 -3.12
N LYS A 76 5.39 6.24 -3.33
CA LYS A 76 5.20 6.81 -4.66
C LYS A 76 6.54 7.12 -5.32
N GLU A 77 7.45 7.77 -4.63
CA GLU A 77 8.80 8.09 -5.13
C GLU A 77 9.56 6.80 -5.50
N LEU A 78 9.56 5.80 -4.62
CA LEU A 78 10.30 4.56 -4.80
C LEU A 78 9.72 3.69 -5.94
N PHE A 79 8.40 3.57 -6.08
CA PHE A 79 7.80 2.83 -7.18
C PHE A 79 8.00 3.53 -8.53
N ILE A 80 7.90 4.87 -8.58
CA ILE A 80 8.19 5.63 -9.81
C ILE A 80 9.66 5.46 -10.21
N GLU A 81 10.62 5.49 -9.27
CA GLU A 81 12.05 5.21 -9.53
C GLU A 81 12.26 3.85 -10.22
N LYS A 82 11.45 2.84 -9.88
CA LYS A 82 11.47 1.51 -10.50
C LYS A 82 10.66 1.42 -11.81
N GLY A 83 10.12 2.52 -12.30
CA GLY A 83 9.36 2.58 -13.56
C GLY A 83 7.94 2.03 -13.46
N TRP A 84 7.33 2.09 -12.27
CA TRP A 84 5.91 1.79 -12.10
C TRP A 84 5.07 3.01 -12.51
N GLU A 85 3.96 2.75 -13.21
CA GLU A 85 2.97 3.77 -13.52
C GLU A 85 2.13 4.05 -12.27
N ALA A 86 2.10 5.32 -11.83
CA ALA A 86 1.30 5.73 -10.69
C ALA A 86 -0.12 6.13 -11.12
N GLU A 87 -1.09 5.92 -10.23
CA GLU A 87 -2.48 6.38 -10.39
C GLU A 87 -3.14 5.86 -11.68
N LYS A 88 -3.00 4.54 -11.93
CA LYS A 88 -3.57 3.88 -13.11
C LYS A 88 -5.08 3.79 -13.03
N LYS A 89 -5.79 4.47 -13.93
CA LYS A 89 -7.25 4.42 -14.01
C LYS A 89 -7.74 3.05 -14.44
N VAL A 90 -8.71 2.48 -13.72
CA VAL A 90 -9.38 1.22 -14.06
C VAL A 90 -10.45 1.46 -15.13
N PHE A 91 -11.20 2.57 -15.03
CA PHE A 91 -12.18 2.98 -16.02
C PHE A 91 -11.79 4.33 -16.62
N ASN A 92 -12.08 4.52 -17.92
CA ASN A 92 -11.86 5.79 -18.61
C ASN A 92 -13.05 6.75 -18.43
N ASP A 93 -13.66 6.73 -17.23
CA ASP A 93 -14.77 7.59 -16.89
C ASP A 93 -14.24 8.76 -16.04
N SER A 94 -14.57 10.00 -16.42
CA SER A 94 -14.12 11.18 -15.71
C SER A 94 -14.76 11.34 -14.32
N ASP A 95 -15.92 10.74 -14.11
CA ASP A 95 -16.73 10.97 -12.92
C ASP A 95 -16.62 9.87 -11.86
N ASN A 96 -16.06 8.70 -12.23
CA ASN A 96 -15.96 7.52 -11.37
C ASN A 96 -14.57 6.88 -11.44
N ASP A 97 -13.57 7.62 -11.01
CA ASP A 97 -12.18 7.15 -11.06
C ASP A 97 -11.87 6.10 -9.99
N LEU A 98 -11.95 4.82 -10.38
CA LEU A 98 -11.24 3.77 -9.64
C LEU A 98 -9.79 3.78 -10.11
N VAL A 99 -8.87 4.11 -9.22
CA VAL A 99 -7.44 4.27 -9.54
C VAL A 99 -6.62 3.29 -8.73
N ILE A 100 -5.84 2.45 -9.40
CA ILE A 100 -4.81 1.59 -8.79
C ILE A 100 -3.58 2.48 -8.54
N ASP A 101 -3.04 2.46 -7.32
CA ASP A 101 -1.96 3.37 -6.92
C ASP A 101 -0.70 3.16 -7.77
N PHE A 102 -0.31 1.90 -8.04
CA PHE A 102 0.84 1.58 -8.91
C PHE A 102 0.53 0.38 -9.78
N TRP A 103 0.97 0.45 -11.03
CA TRP A 103 0.75 -0.58 -12.04
C TRP A 103 2.01 -0.86 -12.84
N LYS A 104 2.34 -2.14 -13.04
CA LYS A 104 3.42 -2.60 -13.92
C LYS A 104 3.20 -4.06 -14.30
N ASN A 105 3.37 -4.41 -15.58
CA ASN A 105 3.36 -5.80 -16.07
C ASN A 105 2.17 -6.64 -15.57
N LYS A 106 0.95 -6.08 -15.63
CA LYS A 106 -0.27 -6.72 -15.11
C LYS A 106 -0.25 -7.03 -13.61
N ILE A 107 0.52 -6.29 -12.85
CA ILE A 107 0.48 -6.29 -11.39
C ILE A 107 -0.03 -4.94 -10.92
N GLY A 108 -1.05 -4.94 -10.07
CA GLY A 108 -1.61 -3.73 -9.46
C GLY A 108 -1.27 -3.68 -7.98
N ILE A 109 -0.85 -2.52 -7.49
CA ILE A 109 -0.56 -2.31 -6.06
C ILE A 109 -1.46 -1.21 -5.53
N ASP A 110 -2.14 -1.47 -4.41
CA ASP A 110 -2.87 -0.49 -3.62
C ASP A 110 -2.19 -0.31 -2.25
N VAL A 111 -1.97 0.94 -1.85
CA VAL A 111 -1.35 1.32 -0.58
C VAL A 111 -2.40 1.96 0.32
N ALA A 112 -2.80 1.26 1.36
CA ALA A 112 -3.94 1.61 2.19
C ALA A 112 -3.51 2.03 3.61
N PHE A 113 -3.19 3.31 3.78
CA PHE A 113 -3.05 3.97 5.09
C PHE A 113 -4.17 5.01 5.32
N ASN A 114 -5.29 4.83 4.63
CA ASN A 114 -6.50 5.64 4.71
C ASN A 114 -7.49 5.09 5.76
N HIS A 115 -8.69 5.67 5.81
CA HIS A 115 -9.73 5.22 6.73
C HIS A 115 -10.24 3.82 6.34
N ARG A 116 -10.49 2.99 7.36
CA ARG A 116 -10.91 1.57 7.23
C ARG A 116 -12.19 1.34 6.39
N SER A 117 -13.03 2.36 6.20
CA SER A 117 -14.24 2.25 5.38
C SER A 117 -13.93 2.08 3.89
N PHE A 118 -12.71 2.37 3.45
CA PHE A 118 -12.30 2.24 2.04
C PHE A 118 -11.91 0.82 1.64
N ILE A 119 -11.73 -0.13 2.59
CA ILE A 119 -11.30 -1.51 2.28
C ILE A 119 -12.15 -2.15 1.18
N GLY A 120 -13.48 -2.03 1.27
CA GLY A 120 -14.38 -2.62 0.26
C GLY A 120 -14.17 -2.01 -1.13
N GLY A 121 -14.03 -0.69 -1.21
CA GLY A 121 -13.75 0.02 -2.46
C GLY A 121 -12.38 -0.34 -3.05
N ASP A 122 -11.36 -0.41 -2.21
CA ASP A 122 -10.01 -0.79 -2.63
C ASP A 122 -9.98 -2.22 -3.20
N LEU A 123 -10.60 -3.18 -2.51
CA LEU A 123 -10.68 -4.57 -2.98
C LEU A 123 -11.51 -4.71 -4.28
N LEU A 124 -12.61 -3.97 -4.40
CA LEU A 124 -13.41 -3.95 -5.63
C LEU A 124 -12.65 -3.31 -6.80
N ARG A 125 -11.79 -2.34 -6.55
CA ARG A 125 -10.94 -1.73 -7.57
C ARG A 125 -9.95 -2.74 -8.17
N LEU A 126 -9.28 -3.54 -7.33
CA LEU A 126 -8.43 -4.64 -7.78
C LEU A 126 -9.23 -5.71 -8.52
N GLN A 127 -10.42 -6.08 -7.99
CA GLN A 127 -11.33 -7.02 -8.65
C GLN A 127 -11.75 -6.54 -10.04
N ALA A 128 -12.15 -5.27 -10.17
CA ALA A 128 -12.53 -4.68 -11.46
C ALA A 128 -11.36 -4.59 -12.44
N GLY A 129 -10.18 -4.24 -11.94
CA GLY A 129 -8.95 -4.23 -12.73
C GLY A 129 -8.61 -5.59 -13.33
N ALA A 130 -8.84 -6.67 -12.58
CA ALA A 130 -8.62 -8.03 -13.03
C ALA A 130 -9.75 -8.53 -13.95
N GLU A 131 -10.96 -8.62 -13.42
CA GLU A 131 -12.06 -9.38 -14.05
C GLU A 131 -12.79 -8.60 -15.14
N ILE A 132 -12.89 -7.26 -15.00
CA ILE A 132 -13.62 -6.43 -15.97
C ILE A 132 -12.68 -5.88 -17.03
N LYS A 133 -11.50 -5.43 -16.63
CA LYS A 133 -10.57 -4.72 -17.54
C LYS A 133 -9.37 -5.55 -17.99
N ASN A 134 -9.15 -6.72 -17.40
CA ASN A 134 -7.98 -7.57 -17.68
C ASN A 134 -6.65 -6.79 -17.61
N MET A 135 -6.58 -5.81 -16.72
CA MET A 135 -5.41 -4.94 -16.52
C MET A 135 -4.38 -5.58 -15.61
N ILE A 136 -4.84 -6.39 -14.65
CA ILE A 136 -3.98 -7.05 -13.68
C ILE A 136 -4.30 -8.54 -13.60
N ASN A 137 -3.27 -9.34 -13.36
CA ASN A 137 -3.38 -10.77 -13.06
C ASN A 137 -3.32 -11.00 -11.53
N ILE A 138 -2.73 -10.05 -10.82
CA ILE A 138 -2.56 -10.09 -9.37
C ILE A 138 -2.64 -8.68 -8.79
N GLY A 139 -3.33 -8.55 -7.67
CA GLY A 139 -3.30 -7.37 -6.81
C GLY A 139 -2.32 -7.55 -5.64
N ILE A 140 -1.66 -6.47 -5.25
CA ILE A 140 -0.89 -6.41 -4.01
C ILE A 140 -1.50 -5.32 -3.16
N TYR A 141 -1.90 -5.66 -1.95
CA TYR A 141 -2.51 -4.73 -1.01
C TYR A 141 -1.56 -4.47 0.15
N VAL A 142 -1.05 -3.25 0.25
CA VAL A 142 -0.03 -2.86 1.23
C VAL A 142 -0.65 -2.01 2.33
N CYS A 143 -0.48 -2.41 3.59
CA CYS A 143 -1.00 -1.67 4.75
C CYS A 143 -0.10 -1.89 5.98
N GLY A 144 -0.53 -1.43 7.15
CA GLY A 144 0.14 -1.72 8.42
C GLY A 144 -0.59 -2.80 9.23
N THR A 145 0.14 -3.55 10.05
CA THR A 145 -0.48 -4.31 11.15
C THR A 145 -1.02 -3.34 12.20
N LYS A 146 -1.92 -3.79 13.07
CA LYS A 146 -2.45 -2.96 14.17
C LYS A 146 -1.33 -2.40 15.06
N ASN A 147 -0.25 -3.16 15.28
CA ASN A 147 0.87 -2.69 16.09
C ASN A 147 1.66 -1.61 15.38
N PHE A 148 2.02 -1.81 14.11
CA PHE A 148 2.69 -0.79 13.30
C PHE A 148 1.92 0.53 13.26
N LEU A 149 0.60 0.48 13.10
CA LEU A 149 -0.25 1.67 12.98
C LEU A 149 -0.26 2.54 14.24
N LYS A 150 0.00 1.99 15.43
CA LYS A 150 0.15 2.76 16.69
C LYS A 150 1.32 3.75 16.63
N HIS A 151 2.36 3.43 15.87
CA HIS A 151 3.53 4.30 15.68
C HIS A 151 3.33 5.36 14.59
N ILE A 152 2.28 5.19 13.76
CA ILE A 152 2.00 6.05 12.61
C ILE A 152 0.99 7.14 12.94
N SER A 153 -0.01 6.83 13.78
CA SER A 153 -1.09 7.78 14.10
C SER A 153 -1.71 7.50 15.45
N ASN A 154 -2.09 8.57 16.15
CA ASN A 154 -2.88 8.48 17.39
C ASN A 154 -4.28 7.90 17.13
N ASP A 155 -4.85 8.12 15.94
CA ASP A 155 -6.13 7.55 15.49
C ASP A 155 -5.93 6.26 14.66
N HIS A 156 -5.00 5.41 15.13
CA HIS A 156 -4.65 4.16 14.44
C HIS A 156 -5.82 3.18 14.29
N SER A 157 -6.82 3.24 15.17
CA SER A 157 -7.97 2.34 15.13
C SER A 157 -8.90 2.58 13.94
N SER A 158 -8.90 3.78 13.38
CA SER A 158 -9.69 4.16 12.20
C SER A 158 -9.01 3.80 10.88
N ILE A 159 -7.72 3.48 10.92
CA ILE A 159 -6.92 3.19 9.72
C ILE A 159 -7.11 1.73 9.28
N VAL A 160 -6.98 1.49 7.98
CA VAL A 160 -6.92 0.15 7.40
C VAL A 160 -5.81 -0.66 8.05
N SER A 161 -6.11 -1.87 8.53
CA SER A 161 -5.12 -2.76 9.12
C SER A 161 -5.08 -4.12 8.42
N PHE A 162 -3.90 -4.75 8.41
CA PHE A 162 -3.68 -6.09 7.88
C PHE A 162 -4.73 -7.11 8.36
N GLU A 163 -5.00 -7.12 9.66
CA GLU A 163 -5.92 -8.08 10.27
C GLU A 163 -7.35 -7.90 9.76
N ARG A 164 -7.75 -6.64 9.49
CA ARG A 164 -9.07 -6.34 8.97
C ARG A 164 -9.19 -6.70 7.49
N VAL A 165 -8.19 -6.35 6.68
CA VAL A 165 -8.19 -6.72 5.25
C VAL A 165 -8.16 -8.24 5.09
N LYS A 166 -7.33 -8.94 5.88
CA LYS A 166 -7.31 -10.41 5.91
C LYS A 166 -8.71 -10.98 6.18
N TRP A 167 -9.43 -10.43 7.17
CA TRP A 167 -10.80 -10.83 7.47
C TRP A 167 -11.73 -10.67 6.24
N TYR A 168 -11.63 -9.55 5.50
CA TYR A 168 -12.39 -9.37 4.26
C TYR A 168 -12.04 -10.42 3.21
N LEU A 169 -10.77 -10.68 2.97
CA LEU A 169 -10.31 -11.67 1.98
C LEU A 169 -10.79 -13.09 2.32
N GLU A 170 -10.84 -13.45 3.59
CA GLU A 170 -11.33 -14.76 4.07
C GLU A 170 -12.85 -14.88 3.95
N ASN A 171 -13.60 -13.85 4.34
CA ASN A 171 -15.07 -13.92 4.38
C ASN A 171 -15.73 -13.62 3.02
N PHE A 172 -15.09 -12.88 2.14
CA PHE A 172 -15.57 -12.61 0.79
C PHE A 172 -14.84 -13.43 -0.28
N TYR A 173 -14.32 -14.59 0.10
CA TYR A 173 -13.53 -15.45 -0.79
C TYR A 173 -14.26 -15.81 -2.09
N SER A 174 -15.57 -16.08 -2.05
CA SER A 174 -16.37 -16.40 -3.23
C SER A 174 -16.64 -15.21 -4.17
N VAL A 175 -16.53 -13.98 -3.65
CA VAL A 175 -16.79 -12.74 -4.40
C VAL A 175 -15.48 -12.16 -4.95
N LEU A 176 -14.41 -12.20 -4.17
CA LEU A 176 -13.10 -11.73 -4.56
C LEU A 176 -12.33 -12.84 -5.27
N THR A 177 -12.38 -12.85 -6.61
CA THR A 177 -11.75 -13.86 -7.45
C THR A 177 -10.33 -13.51 -7.87
N VAL A 178 -9.98 -12.22 -7.85
CA VAL A 178 -8.62 -11.78 -8.16
C VAL A 178 -7.63 -12.28 -7.11
N PRO A 179 -6.49 -12.88 -7.51
CA PRO A 179 -5.41 -13.19 -6.58
C PRO A 179 -4.87 -11.91 -5.92
N ILE A 180 -4.81 -11.88 -4.58
CA ILE A 180 -4.32 -10.71 -3.83
C ILE A 180 -3.25 -11.15 -2.83
N LEU A 181 -2.05 -10.56 -2.93
CA LEU A 181 -1.05 -10.66 -1.89
C LEU A 181 -1.22 -9.48 -0.93
N LEU A 182 -1.71 -9.78 0.27
CA LEU A 182 -1.78 -8.80 1.35
C LEU A 182 -0.42 -8.72 2.06
N VAL A 183 0.12 -7.52 2.16
CA VAL A 183 1.40 -7.22 2.83
C VAL A 183 1.14 -6.20 3.94
N GLY A 184 1.48 -6.59 5.17
CA GLY A 184 1.37 -5.72 6.34
C GLY A 184 2.75 -5.39 6.90
N PHE A 185 3.08 -4.10 7.02
CA PHE A 185 4.26 -3.71 7.78
C PHE A 185 4.09 -4.08 9.24
N GLU A 186 5.12 -4.67 9.82
CA GLU A 186 5.19 -5.10 11.21
C GLU A 186 6.47 -4.57 11.85
N GLU A 187 6.40 -4.27 13.14
CA GLU A 187 7.56 -3.84 13.92
C GLU A 187 8.50 -5.02 14.24
#